data_1dc62b44ad3dc53221ed1b06548387b5
#
_entry.id   1dc62b44ad3dc53221ed1b06548387b5
#
_cell.length_a   1.000
_cell.length_b   1.000
_cell.length_c   1.000
_cell.angle_alpha   90.00
_cell.angle_beta   90.00
_cell.angle_gamma   90.00
#
_symmetry.space_group_name_H-M   'P 1'
#
loop_
_entity.id
_entity.type
_entity.pdbx_description
1 polymer ?
#
loop_
_entity_poly.entity_id
_entity_poly.type
_entity_poly.pdbx_seq_one_letter_code
_entity_poly.pdbx_strand_id
1 'polypeptide(L)'
;MIVSIMVGQLSSVIYQFIFMVAYGLLIQPRNRDILLDRGIGVRSMVDARNISSVFKGILPFRFDGKTYSLFPLVIILFFSLVLFYIQKTRLGTLARAVGTDGGTAGTLGIAGNRVRSICIVISTIFAAMSQILFVADFGTINVYTGHLGLDTFAAAAILVGGASIKKARMRNCFIGVILFHALFITSPMAGQNLFHNPSVGEYFRSFLAYGVIVTAIIMNLRNERTKVQSI
;
A
#
# COMPACT_ATOMS: atom_id res chain seq x y z
N MET A 1 -1.12 -18.94 5.27
CA MET A 1 -0.29 -18.09 4.41
C MET A 1 -0.34 -18.50 2.94
N ILE A 2 0.06 -19.70 2.55
CA ILE A 2 0.06 -20.17 1.14
C ILE A 2 -1.33 -20.06 0.50
N VAL A 3 -2.38 -20.55 1.16
CA VAL A 3 -3.77 -20.46 0.68
C VAL A 3 -4.19 -19.01 0.42
N SER A 4 -3.82 -18.09 1.31
CA SER A 4 -4.13 -16.66 1.16
C SER A 4 -3.49 -16.05 -0.09
N ILE A 5 -2.22 -16.43 -0.36
CA ILE A 5 -1.50 -15.99 -1.56
C ILE A 5 -2.16 -16.57 -2.82
N MET A 6 -2.51 -17.85 -2.82
CA MET A 6 -3.18 -18.50 -3.94
C MET A 6 -4.55 -17.89 -4.25
N VAL A 7 -5.34 -17.60 -3.21
CA VAL A 7 -6.65 -16.93 -3.36
C VAL A 7 -6.46 -15.52 -3.93
N GLY A 8 -5.44 -14.79 -3.48
CA GLY A 8 -5.09 -13.48 -4.02
C GLY A 8 -4.73 -13.53 -5.50
N GLN A 9 -3.89 -14.48 -5.91
CA GLN A 9 -3.54 -14.67 -7.32
C GLN A 9 -4.73 -15.09 -8.17
N LEU A 10 -5.56 -16.01 -7.69
CA LEU A 10 -6.78 -16.41 -8.39
C LEU A 10 -7.73 -15.22 -8.58
N SER A 11 -7.95 -14.44 -7.54
CA SER A 11 -8.76 -13.22 -7.59
C SER A 11 -8.23 -12.21 -8.61
N SER A 12 -6.90 -12.04 -8.65
CA SER A 12 -6.21 -11.18 -9.62
C SER A 12 -6.45 -11.62 -11.06
N VAL A 13 -6.34 -12.91 -11.35
CA VAL A 13 -6.58 -13.47 -12.70
C VAL A 13 -8.06 -13.31 -13.09
N ILE A 14 -8.99 -13.55 -12.16
CA ILE A 14 -10.43 -13.40 -12.43
C ILE A 14 -10.76 -11.95 -12.78
N TYR A 15 -10.30 -10.96 -12.01
CA TYR A 15 -10.62 -9.57 -12.33
C TYR A 15 -9.98 -9.12 -13.65
N GLN A 16 -8.77 -9.58 -13.97
CA GLN A 16 -8.11 -9.29 -15.24
C GLN A 16 -8.92 -9.86 -16.41
N PHE A 17 -9.40 -11.10 -16.27
CA PHE A 17 -10.25 -11.73 -17.28
C PHE A 17 -11.56 -10.96 -17.47
N ILE A 18 -12.25 -10.60 -16.37
CA ILE A 18 -13.48 -9.82 -16.41
C ILE A 18 -13.23 -8.47 -17.10
N PHE A 19 -12.15 -7.79 -16.75
CA PHE A 19 -11.78 -6.52 -17.36
C PHE A 19 -11.54 -6.65 -18.87
N MET A 20 -10.80 -7.67 -19.28
CA MET A 20 -10.53 -7.94 -20.70
C MET A 20 -11.81 -8.23 -21.49
N VAL A 21 -12.73 -9.01 -20.91
CA VAL A 21 -14.02 -9.33 -21.54
C VAL A 21 -14.91 -8.09 -21.61
N ALA A 22 -15.03 -7.33 -20.51
CA ALA A 22 -15.87 -6.15 -20.43
C ALA A 22 -15.48 -5.06 -21.44
N TYR A 23 -14.18 -4.87 -21.67
CA TYR A 23 -13.68 -3.88 -22.62
C TYR A 23 -13.43 -4.45 -24.02
N GLY A 24 -13.78 -5.72 -24.27
CA GLY A 24 -13.66 -6.35 -25.58
C GLY A 24 -12.23 -6.48 -26.08
N LEU A 25 -11.23 -6.49 -25.19
CA LEU A 25 -9.81 -6.52 -25.53
C LEU A 25 -9.33 -7.88 -26.03
N LEU A 26 -10.10 -8.95 -25.75
CA LEU A 26 -9.78 -10.32 -26.18
C LEU A 26 -10.12 -10.59 -27.64
N ILE A 27 -11.18 -9.98 -28.16
CA ILE A 27 -11.73 -10.33 -29.49
C ILE A 27 -11.59 -9.17 -30.50
N GLN A 28 -11.87 -7.97 -30.07
CA GLN A 28 -11.63 -6.73 -30.84
C GLN A 28 -11.41 -5.57 -29.87
N PRO A 29 -10.40 -4.72 -30.07
CA PRO A 29 -10.17 -3.55 -29.21
C PRO A 29 -11.26 -2.50 -29.50
N ARG A 30 -12.37 -2.60 -28.79
CA ARG A 30 -13.56 -1.74 -28.97
C ARG A 30 -13.35 -0.34 -28.42
N ASN A 31 -12.48 -0.18 -27.43
CA ASN A 31 -12.19 1.09 -26.77
C ASN A 31 -10.69 1.36 -26.76
N ARG A 32 -10.12 1.63 -27.93
CA ARG A 32 -8.70 2.00 -28.07
C ARG A 32 -8.36 3.29 -27.31
N ASP A 33 -9.34 4.17 -27.14
CA ASP A 33 -9.15 5.50 -26.55
C ASP A 33 -8.88 5.47 -25.04
N ILE A 34 -9.22 4.37 -24.36
CA ILE A 34 -8.98 4.19 -22.92
C ILE A 34 -7.57 3.65 -22.65
N LEU A 35 -6.95 2.98 -23.63
CA LEU A 35 -5.65 2.36 -23.50
C LEU A 35 -4.57 3.26 -24.10
N LEU A 36 -3.50 3.47 -23.32
CA LEU A 36 -2.34 4.21 -23.80
C LEU A 36 -1.64 3.46 -24.93
N ASP A 37 -1.28 4.17 -26.00
CA ASP A 37 -0.73 3.65 -27.26
C ASP A 37 0.77 3.22 -27.17
N ARG A 38 1.25 2.86 -25.99
CA ARG A 38 2.65 2.53 -25.78
C ARG A 38 2.87 1.03 -25.60
N GLY A 39 3.63 0.43 -26.53
CA GLY A 39 4.24 -0.90 -26.43
C GLY A 39 3.72 -1.92 -27.44
N ILE A 40 4.57 -2.90 -27.73
CA ILE A 40 4.25 -4.08 -28.54
C ILE A 40 3.69 -5.14 -27.57
N GLY A 41 2.50 -5.62 -27.81
CA GLY A 41 1.86 -6.68 -26.99
C GLY A 41 0.53 -6.27 -26.35
N VAL A 42 0.11 -7.04 -25.33
CA VAL A 42 -1.17 -6.78 -24.63
C VAL A 42 -1.08 -5.47 -23.86
N ARG A 43 -1.92 -4.51 -24.22
CA ARG A 43 -1.95 -3.20 -23.58
C ARG A 43 -2.48 -3.33 -22.17
N SER A 44 -1.65 -2.94 -21.20
CA SER A 44 -1.95 -3.07 -19.77
C SER A 44 -2.22 -1.74 -19.07
N MET A 45 -1.90 -0.61 -19.73
CA MET A 45 -2.06 0.72 -19.14
C MET A 45 -3.35 1.38 -19.60
N VAL A 46 -4.20 1.72 -18.65
CA VAL A 46 -5.45 2.46 -18.84
C VAL A 46 -5.22 3.92 -18.56
N ASP A 47 -5.72 4.79 -19.44
CA ASP A 47 -5.71 6.24 -19.26
C ASP A 47 -6.87 6.68 -18.36
N ALA A 48 -6.53 7.20 -17.19
CA ALA A 48 -7.47 7.74 -16.21
C ALA A 48 -7.30 9.27 -16.02
N ARG A 49 -6.71 9.98 -17.01
CA ARG A 49 -6.46 11.43 -16.92
C ARG A 49 -7.74 12.24 -16.72
N ASN A 50 -8.86 11.78 -17.27
CA ASN A 50 -10.16 12.42 -17.04
C ASN A 50 -10.54 12.41 -15.55
N ILE A 51 -10.28 11.30 -14.86
CA ILE A 51 -10.49 11.19 -13.41
C ILE A 51 -9.51 12.11 -12.69
N SER A 52 -8.23 12.07 -13.05
CA SER A 52 -7.20 12.94 -12.48
C SER A 52 -7.52 14.42 -12.66
N SER A 53 -8.04 14.83 -13.81
CA SER A 53 -8.40 16.24 -14.06
C SER A 53 -9.54 16.72 -13.17
N VAL A 54 -10.55 15.88 -12.91
CA VAL A 54 -11.64 16.20 -11.98
C VAL A 54 -11.10 16.39 -10.56
N PHE A 55 -10.25 15.49 -10.09
CA PHE A 55 -9.67 15.59 -8.75
C PHE A 55 -8.71 16.77 -8.59
N LYS A 56 -7.94 17.12 -9.64
CA LYS A 56 -7.07 18.30 -9.66
C LYS A 56 -7.85 19.62 -9.71
N GLY A 57 -9.07 19.61 -10.23
CA GLY A 57 -9.98 20.76 -10.21
C GLY A 57 -10.59 21.07 -8.85
N ILE A 58 -10.56 20.11 -7.92
CA ILE A 58 -11.09 20.28 -6.56
C ILE A 58 -9.99 20.85 -5.64
N LEU A 59 -10.21 22.02 -5.04
CA LEU A 59 -9.27 22.73 -4.16
C LEU A 59 -7.90 22.98 -4.83
N PRO A 60 -7.84 23.70 -5.96
CA PRO A 60 -6.58 24.01 -6.60
C PRO A 60 -5.75 24.98 -5.75
N PHE A 61 -4.53 24.62 -5.43
CA PHE A 61 -3.53 25.46 -4.79
C PHE A 61 -2.41 25.76 -5.78
N ARG A 62 -2.10 27.04 -6.00
CA ARG A 62 -1.02 27.46 -6.89
C ARG A 62 0.23 27.76 -6.08
N PHE A 63 1.30 27.05 -6.37
CA PHE A 63 2.62 27.31 -5.82
C PHE A 63 3.65 27.24 -6.94
N ASP A 64 4.51 28.26 -7.06
CA ASP A 64 5.58 28.35 -8.06
C ASP A 64 5.09 28.14 -9.52
N GLY A 65 3.94 28.72 -9.87
CA GLY A 65 3.36 28.60 -11.23
C GLY A 65 2.72 27.25 -11.56
N LYS A 66 2.79 26.28 -10.67
CA LYS A 66 2.16 24.97 -10.82
C LYS A 66 0.89 24.85 -9.99
N THR A 67 -0.14 24.23 -10.54
CA THR A 67 -1.38 23.92 -9.81
C THR A 67 -1.31 22.54 -9.18
N TYR A 68 -1.39 22.52 -7.86
CA TYR A 68 -1.48 21.30 -7.06
C TYR A 68 -2.89 21.18 -6.51
N SER A 69 -3.37 19.97 -6.29
CA SER A 69 -4.64 19.72 -5.59
C SER A 69 -4.37 19.39 -4.12
N LEU A 70 -5.03 20.08 -3.22
CA LEU A 70 -5.02 19.74 -1.79
C LEU A 70 -6.00 18.60 -1.45
N PHE A 71 -6.84 18.22 -2.38
CA PHE A 71 -7.88 17.24 -2.19
C PHE A 71 -7.38 15.86 -1.71
N PRO A 72 -6.31 15.25 -2.30
CA PRO A 72 -5.76 14.00 -1.79
C PRO A 72 -5.31 14.10 -0.33
N LEU A 73 -4.71 15.24 0.05
CA LEU A 73 -4.23 15.46 1.41
C LEU A 73 -5.39 15.53 2.41
N VAL A 74 -6.48 16.21 2.05
CA VAL A 74 -7.71 16.28 2.86
C VAL A 74 -8.31 14.88 3.06
N ILE A 75 -8.36 14.06 2.00
CA ILE A 75 -8.86 12.70 2.08
C ILE A 75 -7.96 11.83 2.99
N ILE A 76 -6.64 11.92 2.84
CA ILE A 76 -5.70 11.18 3.70
C ILE A 76 -5.89 11.57 5.17
N LEU A 77 -6.04 12.87 5.44
CA LEU A 77 -6.32 13.36 6.79
C LEU A 77 -7.64 12.82 7.34
N PHE A 78 -8.70 12.86 6.54
CA PHE A 78 -10.01 12.32 6.91
C PHE A 78 -9.93 10.82 7.26
N PHE A 79 -9.33 10.00 6.41
CA PHE A 79 -9.17 8.58 6.69
C PHE A 79 -8.26 8.31 7.88
N SER A 80 -7.25 9.13 8.11
CA SER A 80 -6.40 9.04 9.31
C SER A 80 -7.19 9.31 10.58
N LEU A 81 -8.09 10.30 10.57
CA LEU A 81 -8.98 10.59 11.69
C LEU A 81 -9.99 9.45 11.93
N VAL A 82 -10.57 8.90 10.87
CA VAL A 82 -11.47 7.74 10.95
C VAL A 82 -10.75 6.55 11.59
N LEU A 83 -9.53 6.24 11.16
CA LEU A 83 -8.71 5.18 11.74
C LEU A 83 -8.41 5.44 13.23
N PHE A 84 -8.05 6.66 13.57
CA PHE A 84 -7.80 7.05 14.94
C PHE A 84 -9.05 6.89 15.82
N TYR A 85 -10.22 7.24 15.28
CA TYR A 85 -11.50 7.04 15.96
C TYR A 85 -11.80 5.54 16.16
N ILE A 86 -11.67 4.72 15.11
CA ILE A 86 -11.87 3.26 15.17
C ILE A 86 -10.98 2.64 16.26
N GLN A 87 -9.72 3.05 16.36
CA GLN A 87 -8.80 2.55 17.39
C GLN A 87 -9.22 2.86 18.83
N LYS A 88 -10.03 3.90 19.03
CA LYS A 88 -10.58 4.25 20.35
C LYS A 88 -11.91 3.55 20.67
N THR A 89 -12.54 2.93 19.68
CA THR A 89 -13.79 2.17 19.86
C THR A 89 -13.55 0.79 20.49
N ARG A 90 -14.64 0.12 20.86
CA ARG A 90 -14.61 -1.28 21.34
C ARG A 90 -13.89 -2.19 20.37
N LEU A 91 -14.09 -1.98 19.07
CA LEU A 91 -13.47 -2.78 18.03
C LEU A 91 -11.93 -2.66 18.04
N GLY A 92 -11.41 -1.44 18.20
CA GLY A 92 -9.97 -1.20 18.33
C GLY A 92 -9.37 -1.85 19.58
N THR A 93 -10.10 -1.87 20.70
CA THR A 93 -9.68 -2.52 21.94
C THR A 93 -9.68 -4.05 21.77
N LEU A 94 -10.73 -4.62 21.20
CA LEU A 94 -10.81 -6.06 20.89
C LEU A 94 -9.72 -6.49 19.90
N ALA A 95 -9.45 -5.70 18.85
CA ALA A 95 -8.40 -5.97 17.89
C ALA A 95 -7.01 -6.01 18.55
N ARG A 96 -6.73 -5.10 19.49
CA ARG A 96 -5.48 -5.12 20.26
C ARG A 96 -5.39 -6.35 21.17
N ALA A 97 -6.46 -6.70 21.87
CA ALA A 97 -6.49 -7.88 22.73
C ALA A 97 -6.19 -9.17 21.93
N VAL A 98 -6.89 -9.38 20.81
CA VAL A 98 -6.67 -10.52 19.92
C VAL A 98 -5.29 -10.50 19.26
N GLY A 99 -4.76 -9.31 18.97
CA GLY A 99 -3.43 -9.15 18.38
C GLY A 99 -2.28 -9.36 19.36
N THR A 100 -2.51 -9.15 20.68
CA THR A 100 -1.50 -9.36 21.71
C THR A 100 -1.41 -10.83 22.10
N ASP A 101 -2.52 -11.45 22.41
CA ASP A 101 -2.64 -12.88 22.70
C ASP A 101 -4.05 -13.38 22.34
N GLY A 102 -4.12 -14.08 21.21
CA GLY A 102 -5.38 -14.63 20.73
C GLY A 102 -5.90 -15.80 21.57
N GLY A 103 -5.01 -16.51 22.29
CA GLY A 103 -5.38 -17.59 23.20
C GLY A 103 -6.10 -17.06 24.42
N THR A 104 -5.48 -16.14 25.14
CA THR A 104 -6.06 -15.47 26.31
C THR A 104 -7.31 -14.70 25.97
N ALA A 105 -7.38 -14.05 24.80
CA ALA A 105 -8.60 -13.40 24.33
C ALA A 105 -9.76 -14.39 24.16
N GLY A 106 -9.48 -15.60 23.68
CA GLY A 106 -10.46 -16.67 23.53
C GLY A 106 -11.02 -17.15 24.85
N THR A 107 -10.20 -17.30 25.90
CA THR A 107 -10.66 -17.68 27.25
C THR A 107 -11.54 -16.61 27.89
N LEU A 108 -11.37 -15.34 27.51
CA LEU A 108 -12.22 -14.23 27.92
C LEU A 108 -13.51 -14.10 27.10
N GLY A 109 -13.83 -15.10 26.25
CA GLY A 109 -15.05 -15.11 25.43
C GLY A 109 -15.02 -14.21 24.21
N ILE A 110 -13.84 -13.67 23.81
CA ILE A 110 -13.70 -12.84 22.62
C ILE A 110 -13.66 -13.74 21.37
N ALA A 111 -14.60 -13.54 20.45
CA ALA A 111 -14.64 -14.24 19.17
C ALA A 111 -13.51 -13.74 18.24
N GLY A 112 -12.27 -14.20 18.46
CA GLY A 112 -11.06 -13.72 17.78
C GLY A 112 -11.16 -13.77 16.25
N ASN A 113 -11.77 -14.82 15.68
CA ASN A 113 -11.94 -14.95 14.23
C ASN A 113 -12.86 -13.85 13.66
N ARG A 114 -13.94 -13.51 14.36
CA ARG A 114 -14.85 -12.44 13.93
C ARG A 114 -14.14 -11.08 13.96
N VAL A 115 -13.37 -10.80 15.02
CA VAL A 115 -12.60 -9.57 15.13
C VAL A 115 -11.57 -9.46 14.01
N ARG A 116 -10.83 -10.54 13.73
CA ARG A 116 -9.86 -10.59 12.61
C ARG A 116 -10.52 -10.33 11.26
N SER A 117 -11.67 -10.96 10.99
CA SER A 117 -12.40 -10.76 9.73
C SER A 117 -12.82 -9.30 9.56
N ILE A 118 -13.35 -8.66 10.59
CA ILE A 118 -13.74 -7.25 10.54
C ILE A 118 -12.53 -6.36 10.28
N CYS A 119 -11.40 -6.62 10.94
CA CYS A 119 -10.17 -5.86 10.72
C CYS A 119 -9.63 -6.01 9.29
N ILE A 120 -9.72 -7.19 8.70
CA ILE A 120 -9.34 -7.44 7.31
C ILE A 120 -10.24 -6.65 6.35
N VAL A 121 -11.56 -6.68 6.55
CA VAL A 121 -12.51 -5.92 5.72
C VAL A 121 -12.19 -4.42 5.78
N ILE A 122 -11.99 -3.87 6.98
CA ILE A 122 -11.63 -2.45 7.14
C ILE A 122 -10.31 -2.15 6.42
N SER A 123 -9.29 -2.97 6.60
CA SER A 123 -7.99 -2.81 5.93
C SER A 123 -8.13 -2.82 4.41
N THR A 124 -8.95 -3.72 3.87
CA THR A 124 -9.20 -3.82 2.42
C THR A 124 -9.91 -2.58 1.89
N ILE A 125 -10.88 -2.02 2.64
CA ILE A 125 -11.54 -0.76 2.26
C ILE A 125 -10.52 0.38 2.18
N PHE A 126 -9.64 0.52 3.18
CA PHE A 126 -8.59 1.54 3.17
C PHE A 126 -7.59 1.34 2.01
N ALA A 127 -7.23 0.10 1.71
CA ALA A 127 -6.37 -0.22 0.57
C ALA A 127 -7.03 0.17 -0.76
N ALA A 128 -8.31 -0.13 -0.95
CA ALA A 128 -9.07 0.26 -2.15
C ALA A 128 -9.13 1.79 -2.31
N MET A 129 -9.39 2.52 -1.23
CA MET A 129 -9.38 3.97 -1.24
C MET A 129 -8.02 4.56 -1.57
N SER A 130 -6.94 3.96 -1.06
CA SER A 130 -5.57 4.34 -1.41
C SER A 130 -5.28 4.16 -2.90
N GLN A 131 -5.75 3.07 -3.51
CA GLN A 131 -5.61 2.85 -4.96
C GLN A 131 -6.36 3.89 -5.79
N ILE A 132 -7.58 4.27 -5.37
CA ILE A 132 -8.35 5.33 -6.05
C ILE A 132 -7.59 6.67 -6.01
N LEU A 133 -7.03 7.02 -4.85
CA LEU A 133 -6.21 8.24 -4.72
C LEU A 133 -4.95 8.18 -5.58
N PHE A 134 -4.29 7.03 -5.64
CA PHE A 134 -3.12 6.82 -6.49
C PHE A 134 -3.46 7.05 -7.97
N VAL A 135 -4.55 6.46 -8.46
CA VAL A 135 -5.03 6.64 -9.84
C VAL A 135 -5.42 8.10 -10.11
N ALA A 136 -6.05 8.76 -9.14
CA ALA A 136 -6.43 10.16 -9.24
C ALA A 136 -5.22 11.10 -9.37
N ASP A 137 -4.10 10.77 -8.72
CA ASP A 137 -2.88 11.58 -8.78
C ASP A 137 -2.07 11.30 -10.06
N PHE A 138 -1.80 10.02 -10.35
CA PHE A 138 -0.98 9.61 -11.50
C PHE A 138 -1.73 9.69 -12.85
N GLY A 139 -3.05 9.57 -12.85
CA GLY A 139 -3.87 9.59 -14.08
C GLY A 139 -3.68 8.39 -14.98
N THR A 140 -2.98 7.36 -14.55
CA THR A 140 -2.79 6.09 -15.29
C THR A 140 -2.74 4.92 -14.33
N ILE A 141 -3.27 3.77 -14.75
CA ILE A 141 -3.20 2.52 -13.99
C ILE A 141 -2.75 1.37 -14.86
N ASN A 142 -1.83 0.56 -14.34
CA ASN A 142 -1.50 -0.72 -14.95
C ASN A 142 -2.44 -1.79 -14.38
N VAL A 143 -3.29 -2.35 -15.23
CA VAL A 143 -4.32 -3.32 -14.83
C VAL A 143 -3.71 -4.63 -14.35
N TYR A 144 -2.58 -5.05 -14.91
CA TYR A 144 -1.99 -6.35 -14.60
C TYR A 144 -1.04 -6.32 -13.40
N THR A 145 -0.23 -5.28 -13.29
CA THR A 145 0.86 -5.22 -12.32
C THR A 145 0.74 -4.10 -11.29
N GLY A 146 -0.27 -3.23 -11.41
CA GLY A 146 -0.40 -2.04 -10.55
C GLY A 146 -0.59 -2.34 -9.05
N HIS A 147 -0.96 -3.56 -8.70
CA HIS A 147 -1.12 -4.01 -7.31
C HIS A 147 0.14 -4.70 -6.76
N LEU A 148 1.10 -5.10 -7.62
CA LEU A 148 2.27 -5.85 -7.19
C LEU A 148 3.25 -4.98 -6.41
N GLY A 149 3.71 -5.50 -5.29
CA GLY A 149 4.76 -4.89 -4.47
C GLY A 149 4.30 -3.74 -3.56
N LEU A 150 3.07 -3.23 -3.68
CA LEU A 150 2.58 -2.15 -2.83
C LEU A 150 2.48 -2.55 -1.36
N ASP A 151 2.12 -3.77 -1.09
CA ASP A 151 2.09 -4.38 0.25
C ASP A 151 3.49 -4.42 0.88
N THR A 152 4.49 -4.81 0.09
CA THR A 152 5.88 -4.85 0.51
C THR A 152 6.43 -3.46 0.83
N PHE A 153 6.15 -2.47 -0.02
CA PHE A 153 6.57 -1.09 0.22
C PHE A 153 5.85 -0.48 1.41
N ALA A 154 4.56 -0.75 1.59
CA ALA A 154 3.81 -0.30 2.76
C ALA A 154 4.37 -0.91 4.06
N ALA A 155 4.68 -2.20 4.06
CA ALA A 155 5.31 -2.87 5.19
C ALA A 155 6.70 -2.29 5.50
N ALA A 156 7.54 -2.10 4.47
CA ALA A 156 8.85 -1.49 4.63
C ALA A 156 8.75 -0.06 5.20
N ALA A 157 7.83 0.75 4.71
CA ALA A 157 7.62 2.11 5.20
C ALA A 157 7.29 2.12 6.71
N ILE A 158 6.36 1.26 7.16
CA ILE A 158 5.99 1.18 8.59
C ILE A 158 7.19 0.74 9.44
N LEU A 159 8.01 -0.19 8.96
CA LEU A 159 9.20 -0.68 9.65
C LEU A 159 10.30 0.38 9.73
N VAL A 160 10.54 1.13 8.65
CA VAL A 160 11.44 2.30 8.63
C VAL A 160 11.02 3.34 9.66
N GLY A 161 9.71 3.52 9.87
CA GLY A 161 9.16 4.39 10.89
C GLY A 161 9.33 3.89 12.33
N GLY A 162 10.05 2.78 12.55
CA GLY A 162 10.34 2.23 13.86
C GLY A 162 9.24 1.34 14.43
N ALA A 163 8.37 0.80 13.59
CA ALA A 163 7.45 -0.25 14.02
C ALA A 163 8.19 -1.59 14.17
N SER A 164 7.75 -2.39 15.12
CA SER A 164 8.12 -3.80 15.23
C SER A 164 6.99 -4.67 14.67
N ILE A 165 7.31 -5.91 14.27
CA ILE A 165 6.32 -6.88 13.79
C ILE A 165 5.18 -7.08 14.81
N LYS A 166 5.50 -7.00 16.12
CA LYS A 166 4.51 -7.17 17.20
C LYS A 166 3.84 -5.87 17.63
N LYS A 167 4.42 -4.71 17.36
CA LYS A 167 3.92 -3.43 17.87
C LYS A 167 4.14 -2.31 16.87
N ALA A 168 3.05 -1.83 16.32
CA ALA A 168 3.01 -0.65 15.46
C ALA A 168 2.12 0.43 16.08
N ARG A 169 2.52 1.69 15.98
CA ARG A 169 1.75 2.86 16.38
C ARG A 169 1.48 3.74 15.17
N MET A 170 0.40 4.51 15.18
CA MET A 170 0.12 5.45 14.10
C MET A 170 1.27 6.42 13.81
N ARG A 171 1.96 6.89 14.84
CA ARG A 171 3.15 7.75 14.67
C ARG A 171 4.22 7.11 13.79
N ASN A 172 4.46 5.82 13.96
CA ASN A 172 5.43 5.08 13.16
C ASN A 172 5.02 5.04 11.69
N CYS A 173 3.71 4.94 11.40
CA CYS A 173 3.20 4.97 10.04
C CYS A 173 3.50 6.33 9.36
N PHE A 174 3.18 7.46 10.01
CA PHE A 174 3.45 8.78 9.44
C PHE A 174 4.94 9.06 9.25
N ILE A 175 5.75 8.80 10.27
CA ILE A 175 7.21 8.96 10.19
C ILE A 175 7.77 8.06 9.09
N GLY A 176 7.33 6.81 9.03
CA GLY A 176 7.78 5.83 8.07
C GLY A 176 7.45 6.21 6.64
N VAL A 177 6.24 6.68 6.38
CA VAL A 177 5.84 7.14 5.05
C VAL A 177 6.69 8.32 4.58
N ILE A 178 6.94 9.31 5.45
CA ILE A 178 7.78 10.46 5.12
C ILE A 178 9.22 10.02 4.80
N LEU A 179 9.83 9.23 5.69
CA LEU A 179 11.20 8.75 5.52
C LEU A 179 11.35 7.85 4.29
N PHE A 180 10.40 6.93 4.11
CA PHE A 180 10.41 6.01 2.98
C PHE A 180 10.22 6.75 1.64
N HIS A 181 9.32 7.74 1.58
CA HIS A 181 9.12 8.56 0.39
C HIS A 181 10.33 9.44 0.09
N ALA A 182 10.95 10.03 1.10
CA ALA A 182 12.19 10.77 0.93
C ALA A 182 13.27 9.88 0.28
N LEU A 183 13.46 8.67 0.81
CA LEU A 183 14.38 7.68 0.24
C LEU A 183 13.98 7.27 -1.18
N PHE A 184 12.68 7.10 -1.42
CA PHE A 184 12.13 6.69 -2.71
C PHE A 184 12.38 7.72 -3.81
N ILE A 185 12.32 9.02 -3.48
CA ILE A 185 12.57 10.12 -4.42
C ILE A 185 14.06 10.35 -4.60
N THR A 186 14.85 10.31 -3.54
CA THR A 186 16.28 10.63 -3.59
C THR A 186 17.12 9.52 -4.23
N SER A 187 16.69 8.26 -4.14
CA SER A 187 17.46 7.11 -4.60
C SER A 187 17.74 7.13 -6.12
N PRO A 188 16.76 7.35 -7.02
CA PRO A 188 17.03 7.48 -8.45
C PRO A 188 17.91 8.69 -8.79
N MET A 189 17.73 9.81 -8.06
CA MET A 189 18.56 11.01 -8.23
C MET A 189 20.01 10.73 -7.83
N ALA A 190 20.23 10.03 -6.73
CA ALA A 190 21.57 9.59 -6.33
C ALA A 190 22.19 8.64 -7.35
N GLY A 191 21.42 7.70 -7.88
CA GLY A 191 21.86 6.79 -8.96
C GLY A 191 22.28 7.53 -10.22
N GLN A 192 21.52 8.57 -10.62
CA GLN A 192 21.88 9.41 -11.75
C GLN A 192 23.16 10.21 -11.50
N ASN A 193 23.31 10.80 -10.31
CA ASN A 193 24.46 11.66 -10.01
C ASN A 193 25.76 10.86 -9.78
N LEU A 194 25.68 9.68 -9.16
CA LEU A 194 26.86 8.86 -8.83
C LEU A 194 27.26 7.92 -9.95
N PHE A 195 26.30 7.34 -10.64
CA PHE A 195 26.54 6.27 -11.63
C PHE A 195 26.11 6.67 -13.04
N HIS A 196 25.64 7.89 -13.26
CA HIS A 196 25.06 8.39 -14.52
C HIS A 196 23.92 7.49 -15.05
N ASN A 197 23.30 6.69 -14.17
CA ASN A 197 22.24 5.78 -14.52
C ASN A 197 21.16 5.73 -13.41
N PRO A 198 19.95 6.25 -13.67
CA PRO A 198 18.88 6.25 -12.68
C PRO A 198 18.39 4.84 -12.31
N SER A 199 18.57 3.85 -13.19
CA SER A 199 18.16 2.47 -12.92
C SER A 199 18.93 1.86 -11.75
N VAL A 200 20.18 2.26 -11.53
CA VAL A 200 20.95 1.83 -10.35
C VAL A 200 20.29 2.30 -9.04
N GLY A 201 19.78 3.53 -9.01
CA GLY A 201 19.04 4.05 -7.88
C GLY A 201 17.71 3.32 -7.64
N GLU A 202 17.03 2.87 -8.71
CA GLU A 202 15.82 2.05 -8.63
C GLU A 202 16.09 0.69 -7.98
N TYR A 203 17.17 0.01 -8.40
CA TYR A 203 17.58 -1.25 -7.77
C TYR A 203 17.98 -1.06 -6.32
N PHE A 204 18.72 0.01 -6.01
CA PHE A 204 19.12 0.34 -4.65
C PHE A 204 17.91 0.60 -3.73
N ARG A 205 16.90 1.29 -4.23
CA ARG A 205 15.62 1.51 -3.55
C ARG A 205 14.92 0.20 -3.19
N SER A 206 14.82 -0.71 -4.15
CA SER A 206 14.22 -2.03 -3.94
C SER A 206 15.03 -2.86 -2.94
N PHE A 207 16.34 -2.85 -3.06
CA PHE A 207 17.24 -3.51 -2.11
C PHE A 207 17.06 -2.98 -0.67
N LEU A 208 16.96 -1.67 -0.50
CA LEU A 208 16.72 -1.07 0.81
C LEU A 208 15.36 -1.48 1.39
N ALA A 209 14.30 -1.48 0.58
CA ALA A 209 12.97 -1.88 1.03
C ALA A 209 12.97 -3.32 1.57
N TYR A 210 13.53 -4.26 0.82
CA TYR A 210 13.65 -5.65 1.28
C TYR A 210 14.63 -5.81 2.44
N GLY A 211 15.75 -5.07 2.43
CA GLY A 211 16.75 -5.09 3.50
C GLY A 211 16.18 -4.63 4.84
N VAL A 212 15.34 -3.61 4.85
CA VAL A 212 14.65 -3.17 6.08
C VAL A 212 13.72 -4.25 6.61
N ILE A 213 12.96 -4.91 5.76
CA ILE A 213 12.05 -6.00 6.17
C ILE A 213 12.85 -7.15 6.79
N VAL A 214 13.91 -7.60 6.13
CA VAL A 214 14.77 -8.67 6.63
C VAL A 214 15.39 -8.30 7.98
N THR A 215 15.93 -7.08 8.10
CA THR A 215 16.53 -6.58 9.34
C THR A 215 15.51 -6.55 10.48
N ALA A 216 14.28 -6.09 10.23
CA ALA A 216 13.21 -6.05 11.21
C ALA A 216 12.81 -7.47 11.68
N ILE A 217 12.78 -8.45 10.78
CA ILE A 217 12.51 -9.85 11.12
C ILE A 217 13.61 -10.41 12.01
N ILE A 218 14.88 -10.20 11.63
CA ILE A 218 16.04 -10.67 12.42
C ILE A 218 16.03 -10.06 13.82
N MET A 219 15.81 -8.75 13.92
CA MET A 219 15.75 -8.08 15.24
C MET A 219 14.60 -8.63 16.10
N ASN A 220 13.44 -8.89 15.52
CA ASN A 220 12.33 -9.47 16.25
C ASN A 220 12.64 -10.88 16.77
N LEU A 221 13.26 -11.73 15.94
CA LEU A 221 13.68 -13.07 16.33
C LEU A 221 14.75 -13.06 17.44
N ARG A 222 15.71 -12.13 17.38
CA ARG A 222 16.71 -11.96 18.44
C ARG A 222 16.06 -11.57 19.76
N ASN A 223 15.15 -10.62 19.76
CA ASN A 223 14.44 -10.18 20.96
C ASN A 223 13.58 -11.30 21.59
N GLU A 224 13.05 -12.23 20.80
CA GLU A 224 12.35 -13.40 21.33
C GLU A 224 13.30 -14.38 22.01
N ARG A 225 14.45 -14.68 21.40
CA ARG A 225 15.44 -15.57 21.99
C ARG A 225 15.96 -15.05 23.33
N THR A 226 16.23 -13.76 23.44
CA THR A 226 16.71 -13.14 24.68
C THR A 226 15.67 -13.23 25.80
N LYS A 227 14.39 -13.15 25.49
CA LYS A 227 13.31 -13.32 26.48
C LYS A 227 13.16 -14.75 26.99
N VAL A 228 13.38 -15.74 26.14
CA VAL A 228 13.31 -17.16 26.51
C VAL A 228 14.51 -17.55 27.39
N GLN A 229 15.67 -16.91 27.23
CA GLN A 229 16.85 -17.16 28.04
C GLN A 229 16.83 -16.45 29.40
N SER A 230 15.94 -15.52 29.64
CA SER A 230 15.77 -14.77 30.87
C SER A 230 14.68 -15.32 31.81
N ILE A 231 14.09 -16.48 31.48
CA ILE A 231 13.13 -17.26 32.26
C ILE A 231 13.82 -18.56 32.72
#